data_bce11ecda62969cd36367aa11fca2320
#
_entry.id   bce11ecda62969cd36367aa11fca2320
#
_cell.length_a   1.000
_cell.length_b   1.000
_cell.length_c   1.000
_cell.angle_alpha   90.00
_cell.angle_beta   90.00
_cell.angle_gamma   90.00
#
_symmetry.space_group_name_H-M   'P 1'
#
loop_
_entity.id
_entity.type
_entity.pdbx_description
1 polymer ?
#
loop_
_entity_poly.entity_id
_entity_poly.type
_entity_poly.pdbx_seq_one_letter_code
_entity_poly.pdbx_strand_id
1 'polypeptide(L)'
;MAFPSISRLKQPFFQNAIQQEKVASGVFAFHITQNSSELHLGTTNRQHYSGPIEYHPVINTEVNGTSEIAFWQLGKAQVGVNGKTAPPSPFKTIIDTGTTLMYGPPDEVSKVYAQVKGSQPLTDELEGYYSFPCDNVPNIGFNWGGREWMISQNKWAVPVVTM
;
A
#
# COMPACT_ATOMS: atom_id res chain seq x y z
N MET A 1 -6.40 3.08 -10.82
CA MET A 1 -6.34 4.31 -11.66
C MET A 1 -4.92 4.48 -12.17
N ALA A 2 -4.71 4.29 -13.46
CA ALA A 2 -3.37 4.40 -14.08
C ALA A 2 -3.02 5.84 -14.43
N PHE A 3 -1.72 6.15 -14.49
CA PHE A 3 -1.21 7.37 -15.10
C PHE A 3 -1.05 7.20 -16.61
N PRO A 4 -1.10 8.29 -17.41
CA PRO A 4 -0.95 8.22 -18.86
C PRO A 4 0.34 7.56 -19.33
N SER A 5 1.44 7.76 -18.61
CA SER A 5 2.77 7.25 -18.91
C SER A 5 2.87 5.71 -19.01
N ILE A 6 2.06 4.99 -18.25
CA ILE A 6 2.02 3.52 -18.24
C ILE A 6 0.72 2.94 -18.80
N SER A 7 -0.19 3.80 -19.24
CA SER A 7 -1.47 3.36 -19.81
C SER A 7 -1.29 2.96 -21.28
N ARG A 8 -1.83 1.81 -21.67
CA ARG A 8 -1.97 1.42 -23.08
C ARG A 8 -2.93 2.35 -23.84
N LEU A 9 -3.86 2.97 -23.14
CA LEU A 9 -4.74 4.02 -23.63
C LEU A 9 -4.06 5.34 -23.30
N LYS A 10 -3.84 6.20 -24.31
CA LYS A 10 -3.19 7.51 -24.12
C LYS A 10 -3.84 8.37 -23.02
N GLN A 11 -5.16 8.20 -22.83
CA GLN A 11 -5.91 8.87 -21.78
C GLN A 11 -6.67 7.83 -20.94
N PRO A 12 -6.24 7.58 -19.71
CA PRO A 12 -6.95 6.73 -18.77
C PRO A 12 -8.36 7.26 -18.45
N PHE A 13 -9.24 6.35 -18.04
CA PHE A 13 -10.66 6.64 -17.77
C PHE A 13 -10.87 7.89 -16.91
N PHE A 14 -10.13 8.03 -15.79
CA PHE A 14 -10.36 9.12 -14.85
C PHE A 14 -9.92 10.47 -15.40
N GLN A 15 -8.80 10.54 -16.15
CA GLN A 15 -8.41 11.76 -16.86
C GLN A 15 -9.43 12.18 -17.90
N ASN A 16 -10.00 11.22 -18.65
CA ASN A 16 -11.10 11.50 -19.58
C ASN A 16 -12.33 12.07 -18.85
N ALA A 17 -12.69 11.50 -17.69
CA ALA A 17 -13.81 11.97 -16.90
C ALA A 17 -13.61 13.42 -16.39
N ILE A 18 -12.38 13.75 -16.00
CA ILE A 18 -12.01 15.12 -15.60
C ILE A 18 -12.12 16.08 -16.80
N GLN A 19 -11.52 15.74 -17.94
CA GLN A 19 -11.51 16.57 -19.14
C GLN A 19 -12.90 16.83 -19.70
N GLN A 20 -13.80 15.86 -19.57
CA GLN A 20 -15.19 15.98 -19.99
C GLN A 20 -16.12 16.56 -18.93
N GLU A 21 -15.57 17.07 -17.84
CA GLU A 21 -16.34 17.66 -16.72
C GLU A 21 -17.42 16.72 -16.15
N LYS A 22 -17.17 15.40 -16.19
CA LYS A 22 -18.09 14.37 -15.66
C LYS A 22 -17.92 14.10 -14.17
N VAL A 23 -16.92 14.69 -13.55
CA VAL A 23 -16.63 14.60 -12.10
C VAL A 23 -16.45 15.99 -11.51
N ALA A 24 -16.90 16.18 -10.29
CA ALA A 24 -16.89 17.49 -9.63
C ALA A 24 -15.46 18.00 -9.32
N SER A 25 -14.51 17.09 -9.12
CA SER A 25 -13.10 17.43 -8.92
C SER A 25 -12.19 16.29 -9.36
N GLY A 26 -10.89 16.55 -9.51
CA GLY A 26 -9.86 15.57 -9.87
C GLY A 26 -9.49 14.63 -8.71
N VAL A 27 -10.46 14.18 -7.93
CA VAL A 27 -10.28 13.31 -6.77
C VAL A 27 -11.03 12.00 -6.98
N PHE A 28 -10.42 10.90 -6.61
CA PHE A 28 -11.11 9.62 -6.43
C PHE A 28 -10.70 9.00 -5.09
N ALA A 29 -11.57 8.16 -4.52
CA ALA A 29 -11.30 7.47 -3.27
C ALA A 29 -11.82 6.03 -3.32
N PHE A 30 -11.02 5.11 -2.78
CA PHE A 30 -11.42 3.72 -2.55
C PHE A 30 -11.75 3.50 -1.08
N HIS A 31 -12.86 2.85 -0.82
CA HIS A 31 -13.17 2.24 0.47
C HIS A 31 -13.34 0.74 0.24
N ILE A 32 -12.39 -0.06 0.74
CA ILE A 32 -12.32 -1.50 0.48
C ILE A 32 -12.56 -2.26 1.78
N THR A 33 -13.60 -3.09 1.79
CA THR A 33 -13.94 -3.96 2.91
C THR A 33 -14.24 -5.38 2.42
N GLN A 34 -14.39 -6.34 3.34
CA GLN A 34 -14.75 -7.71 2.98
C GLN A 34 -16.15 -7.85 2.40
N ASN A 35 -17.08 -7.02 2.87
CA ASN A 35 -18.52 -7.17 2.58
C ASN A 35 -19.02 -6.17 1.55
N SER A 36 -18.38 -5.02 1.44
CA SER A 36 -18.73 -3.99 0.48
C SER A 36 -17.50 -3.14 0.16
N SER A 37 -17.39 -2.71 -1.08
CA SER A 37 -16.34 -1.81 -1.50
C SER A 37 -16.93 -0.72 -2.36
N GLU A 38 -16.42 0.50 -2.22
CA GLU A 38 -16.91 1.67 -2.92
C GLU A 38 -15.76 2.39 -3.62
N LEU A 39 -16.04 2.89 -4.81
CA LEU A 39 -15.19 3.84 -5.54
C LEU A 39 -15.96 5.15 -5.66
N HIS A 40 -15.44 6.19 -5.04
CA HIS A 40 -15.95 7.55 -5.18
C HIS A 40 -15.16 8.29 -6.25
N LEU A 41 -15.85 8.96 -7.16
CA LEU A 41 -15.27 9.78 -8.22
C LEU A 41 -15.69 11.24 -8.04
N GLY A 42 -14.72 12.14 -8.09
CA GLY A 42 -14.93 13.58 -7.90
C GLY A 42 -15.08 14.03 -6.46
N THR A 43 -15.02 13.11 -5.48
CA THR A 43 -15.23 13.41 -4.05
C THR A 43 -14.70 12.30 -3.14
N THR A 44 -14.76 12.54 -1.83
CA THR A 44 -14.57 11.52 -0.78
C THR A 44 -15.85 11.39 0.05
N ASN A 45 -16.08 10.22 0.67
CA ASN A 45 -17.23 10.01 1.55
C ASN A 45 -16.80 10.08 3.02
N ARG A 46 -17.26 11.10 3.73
CA ARG A 46 -16.95 11.34 5.16
C ARG A 46 -17.43 10.23 6.09
N GLN A 47 -18.34 9.39 5.67
CA GLN A 47 -18.82 8.25 6.46
C GLN A 47 -17.75 7.16 6.62
N HIS A 48 -16.74 7.13 5.73
CA HIS A 48 -15.70 6.10 5.71
C HIS A 48 -14.40 6.50 6.42
N TYR A 49 -14.28 7.72 6.93
CA TYR A 49 -13.10 8.16 7.66
C TYR A 49 -13.40 9.24 8.68
N SER A 50 -12.55 9.34 9.70
CA SER A 50 -12.60 10.38 10.75
C SER A 50 -11.31 11.20 10.76
N GLY A 51 -11.39 12.44 11.23
CA GLY A 51 -10.25 13.35 11.28
C GLY A 51 -9.86 13.94 9.92
N PRO A 52 -8.73 14.63 9.82
CA PRO A 52 -8.22 15.22 8.59
C PRO A 52 -7.64 14.15 7.65
N ILE A 53 -7.72 14.41 6.35
CA ILE A 53 -6.98 13.64 5.33
C ILE A 53 -5.52 14.08 5.38
N GLU A 54 -4.62 13.11 5.38
CA GLU A 54 -3.19 13.32 5.27
C GLU A 54 -2.80 13.26 3.79
N TYR A 55 -2.05 14.26 3.32
CA TYR A 55 -1.64 14.36 1.92
C TYR A 55 -0.14 14.12 1.78
N HIS A 56 0.23 13.27 0.84
CA HIS A 56 1.61 12.97 0.51
C HIS A 56 1.88 13.26 -0.96
N PRO A 57 3.04 13.85 -1.32
CA PRO A 57 3.38 14.07 -2.72
C PRO A 57 3.66 12.75 -3.41
N VAL A 58 3.07 12.57 -4.59
CA VAL A 58 3.46 11.50 -5.51
C VAL A 58 4.80 11.87 -6.11
N ILE A 59 5.74 10.93 -6.13
CA ILE A 59 7.10 11.13 -6.63
C ILE A 59 7.30 10.44 -7.98
N ASN A 60 8.24 10.96 -8.76
CA ASN A 60 8.58 10.42 -10.07
C ASN A 60 9.18 9.01 -9.96
N THR A 61 8.94 8.24 -11.01
CA THR A 61 9.53 6.91 -11.24
C THR A 61 10.33 6.98 -12.55
N GLU A 62 11.45 6.29 -12.59
CA GLU A 62 12.21 6.12 -13.83
C GLU A 62 11.53 5.08 -14.73
N VAL A 63 11.04 5.53 -15.87
CA VAL A 63 10.38 4.68 -16.89
C VAL A 63 11.12 4.89 -18.21
N ASN A 64 11.76 3.85 -18.72
CA ASN A 64 12.51 3.89 -19.98
C ASN A 64 13.54 5.06 -20.06
N GLY A 65 14.20 5.38 -18.96
CA GLY A 65 15.17 6.47 -18.87
C GLY A 65 14.58 7.88 -18.76
N THR A 66 13.26 7.96 -18.54
CA THR A 66 12.56 9.23 -18.33
C THR A 66 11.99 9.26 -16.91
N SER A 67 12.20 10.37 -16.20
CA SER A 67 11.68 10.58 -14.85
C SER A 67 10.29 11.21 -14.93
N GLU A 68 9.27 10.41 -14.65
CA GLU A 68 7.86 10.83 -14.76
C GLU A 68 6.96 10.20 -13.69
N ILE A 69 5.77 10.75 -13.49
CA ILE A 69 4.76 10.14 -12.63
C ILE A 69 4.13 8.97 -13.37
N ALA A 70 4.48 7.73 -12.96
CA ALA A 70 3.95 6.50 -13.56
C ALA A 70 3.07 5.72 -12.58
N PHE A 71 3.38 5.77 -11.29
CA PHE A 71 2.67 5.05 -10.23
C PHE A 71 2.25 5.99 -9.11
N TRP A 72 1.33 5.56 -8.28
CA TRP A 72 1.01 6.18 -6.98
C TRP A 72 2.15 5.90 -6.00
N GLN A 73 3.33 6.39 -6.35
CA GLN A 73 4.57 6.17 -5.61
C GLN A 73 4.78 7.28 -4.61
N LEU A 74 4.97 6.91 -3.36
CA LEU A 74 5.26 7.80 -2.24
C LEU A 74 6.68 7.55 -1.74
N GLY A 75 7.34 8.60 -1.31
CA GLY A 75 8.64 8.53 -0.64
C GLY A 75 8.51 8.51 0.89
N LYS A 76 9.64 8.34 1.57
CA LYS A 76 9.77 8.42 3.03
C LYS A 76 8.95 7.39 3.83
N ALA A 77 8.55 6.28 3.19
CA ALA A 77 7.82 5.23 3.87
C ALA A 77 8.67 4.57 4.96
N GLN A 78 8.04 4.25 6.08
CA GLN A 78 8.62 3.46 7.16
C GLN A 78 7.57 2.44 7.62
N VAL A 79 8.03 1.27 8.05
CA VAL A 79 7.20 0.24 8.68
C VAL A 79 7.49 0.24 10.18
N GLY A 80 6.44 0.31 10.98
CA GLY A 80 6.47 0.04 12.41
C GLY A 80 6.05 -1.40 12.71
N VAL A 81 6.85 -2.11 13.51
CA VAL A 81 6.55 -3.46 13.99
C VAL A 81 6.58 -3.42 15.52
N ASN A 82 5.44 -3.60 16.15
CA ASN A 82 5.31 -3.52 17.61
C ASN A 82 5.94 -2.23 18.20
N GLY A 83 5.75 -1.10 17.51
CA GLY A 83 6.28 0.21 17.90
C GLY A 83 7.76 0.44 17.60
N LYS A 84 8.42 -0.46 16.86
CA LYS A 84 9.80 -0.29 16.39
C LYS A 84 9.84 -0.12 14.90
N THR A 85 10.60 0.84 14.40
CA THR A 85 10.78 1.05 12.94
C THR A 85 11.73 -0.01 12.37
N ALA A 86 11.30 -0.67 11.29
CA ALA A 86 12.09 -1.62 10.52
C ALA A 86 11.64 -1.59 9.04
N PRO A 87 12.52 -1.42 8.08
CA PRO A 87 13.96 -1.14 8.19
C PRO A 87 14.25 0.26 8.76
N PRO A 88 15.46 0.52 9.21
CA PRO A 88 15.81 1.81 9.83
C PRO A 88 15.80 3.00 8.85
N SER A 89 15.95 2.74 7.57
CA SER A 89 15.96 3.79 6.54
C SER A 89 14.61 3.90 5.82
N PRO A 90 14.14 5.12 5.52
CA PRO A 90 12.94 5.31 4.72
C PRO A 90 13.10 4.74 3.30
N PHE A 91 11.99 4.26 2.74
CA PHE A 91 11.95 3.67 1.40
C PHE A 91 10.80 4.26 0.56
N LYS A 92 10.74 3.88 -0.72
CA LYS A 92 9.65 4.22 -1.62
C LYS A 92 8.58 3.13 -1.59
N THR A 93 7.31 3.52 -1.66
CA THR A 93 6.17 2.60 -1.75
C THR A 93 5.30 2.93 -2.95
N ILE A 94 4.68 1.92 -3.53
CA ILE A 94 3.60 2.08 -4.50
C ILE A 94 2.30 1.68 -3.82
N ILE A 95 1.31 2.56 -3.86
CA ILE A 95 -0.03 2.29 -3.35
C ILE A 95 -0.85 1.70 -4.49
N ASP A 96 -1.15 0.41 -4.41
CA ASP A 96 -1.84 -0.34 -5.46
C ASP A 96 -3.02 -1.12 -4.89
N THR A 97 -4.23 -0.71 -5.27
CA THR A 97 -5.47 -1.40 -4.89
C THR A 97 -5.74 -2.67 -5.70
N GLY A 98 -4.94 -2.94 -6.72
CA GLY A 98 -5.02 -4.13 -7.58
C GLY A 98 -4.10 -5.27 -7.15
N THR A 99 -3.24 -5.05 -6.15
CA THR A 99 -2.31 -6.07 -5.63
C THR A 99 -2.80 -6.58 -4.29
N THR A 100 -3.01 -7.90 -4.19
CA THR A 100 -3.60 -8.55 -3.01
C THR A 100 -2.65 -8.57 -1.80
N LEU A 101 -1.36 -8.79 -2.04
CA LEU A 101 -0.33 -8.91 -1.00
C LEU A 101 0.61 -7.71 -1.00
N MET A 102 1.26 -7.48 0.13
CA MET A 102 2.34 -6.49 0.23
C MET A 102 3.67 -7.14 -0.16
N TYR A 103 4.37 -6.52 -1.10
CA TYR A 103 5.67 -6.98 -1.57
C TYR A 103 6.75 -5.95 -1.24
N GLY A 104 7.96 -6.43 -1.00
CA GLY A 104 9.13 -5.59 -0.78
C GLY A 104 10.42 -6.29 -1.18
N PRO A 105 11.56 -5.57 -1.24
CA PRO A 105 12.85 -6.18 -1.45
C PRO A 105 13.14 -7.22 -0.36
N PRO A 106 13.67 -8.42 -0.72
CA PRO A 106 13.85 -9.52 0.23
C PRO A 106 14.60 -9.14 1.51
N ASP A 107 15.69 -8.38 1.39
CA ASP A 107 16.49 -7.92 2.53
C ASP A 107 15.71 -7.00 3.47
N GLU A 108 14.84 -6.14 2.93
CA GLU A 108 14.04 -5.22 3.74
C GLU A 108 12.88 -5.95 4.41
N VAL A 109 12.23 -6.87 3.70
CA VAL A 109 11.21 -7.76 4.26
C VAL A 109 11.79 -8.60 5.39
N SER A 110 12.97 -9.17 5.22
CA SER A 110 13.69 -9.91 6.26
C SER A 110 13.90 -9.09 7.53
N LYS A 111 14.28 -7.81 7.41
CA LYS A 111 14.44 -6.91 8.56
C LYS A 111 13.12 -6.64 9.29
N VAL A 112 12.02 -6.55 8.55
CA VAL A 112 10.67 -6.42 9.13
C VAL A 112 10.34 -7.66 9.96
N TYR A 113 10.47 -8.85 9.37
CA TYR A 113 10.16 -10.11 10.04
C TYR A 113 11.12 -10.45 11.19
N ALA A 114 12.36 -9.97 11.14
CA ALA A 114 13.30 -10.10 12.28
C ALA A 114 12.79 -9.41 13.57
N GLN A 115 11.85 -8.47 13.48
CA GLN A 115 11.19 -7.86 14.64
C GLN A 115 9.99 -8.66 15.14
N VAL A 116 9.57 -9.71 14.42
CA VAL A 116 8.42 -10.55 14.77
C VAL A 116 8.92 -11.81 15.50
N LYS A 117 8.58 -11.91 16.78
CA LYS A 117 9.02 -13.04 17.61
C LYS A 117 8.51 -14.36 17.06
N GLY A 118 9.44 -15.30 16.82
CA GLY A 118 9.12 -16.63 16.31
C GLY A 118 8.86 -16.66 14.80
N SER A 119 9.15 -15.59 14.07
CA SER A 119 9.06 -15.62 12.60
C SER A 119 10.14 -16.52 12.00
N GLN A 120 9.79 -17.17 10.90
CA GLN A 120 10.65 -18.06 10.13
C GLN A 120 10.44 -17.80 8.64
N PRO A 121 11.50 -17.68 7.82
CA PRO A 121 11.34 -17.67 6.37
C PRO A 121 10.80 -19.04 5.92
N LEU A 122 9.97 -19.02 4.90
CA LEU A 122 9.49 -20.24 4.25
C LEU A 122 10.39 -20.58 3.06
N THR A 123 10.38 -21.84 2.68
CA THR A 123 11.22 -22.41 1.60
C THR A 123 10.35 -22.99 0.49
N ASP A 124 10.98 -23.50 -0.55
CA ASP A 124 10.38 -24.19 -1.68
C ASP A 124 9.32 -23.33 -2.40
N GLU A 125 8.13 -23.81 -2.56
CA GLU A 125 7.03 -23.11 -3.25
C GLU A 125 6.59 -21.81 -2.55
N LEU A 126 6.94 -21.64 -1.27
CA LEU A 126 6.62 -20.48 -0.45
C LEU A 126 7.85 -19.61 -0.17
N GLU A 127 8.92 -19.75 -0.93
CA GLU A 127 10.10 -18.88 -0.81
C GLU A 127 9.71 -17.41 -0.95
N GLY A 128 10.26 -16.57 -0.07
CA GLY A 128 9.92 -15.15 0.02
C GLY A 128 8.79 -14.81 0.99
N TYR A 129 8.06 -15.81 1.48
CA TYR A 129 7.09 -15.65 2.55
C TYR A 129 7.70 -15.97 3.91
N TYR A 130 6.98 -15.56 4.95
CA TYR A 130 7.34 -15.81 6.34
C TYR A 130 6.15 -16.37 7.11
N SER A 131 6.42 -17.27 8.04
CA SER A 131 5.45 -17.68 9.04
C SER A 131 5.81 -17.11 10.40
N PHE A 132 4.83 -17.02 11.29
CA PHE A 132 5.00 -16.67 12.70
C PHE A 132 3.87 -17.29 13.53
N PRO A 133 4.03 -17.45 14.87
CA PRO A 133 3.02 -18.04 15.73
C PRO A 133 1.70 -17.26 15.72
N CYS A 134 0.57 -17.95 15.59
CA CYS A 134 -0.77 -17.34 15.53
C CYS A 134 -1.18 -16.59 16.83
N ASP A 135 -0.56 -16.95 17.96
CA ASP A 135 -0.75 -16.32 19.26
C ASP A 135 0.15 -15.07 19.45
N ASN A 136 0.99 -14.76 18.46
CA ASN A 136 1.92 -13.64 18.50
C ASN A 136 1.85 -12.77 17.24
N VAL A 137 0.64 -12.41 16.82
CA VAL A 137 0.42 -11.54 15.65
C VAL A 137 0.92 -10.14 15.96
N PRO A 138 1.95 -9.63 15.23
CA PRO A 138 2.50 -8.31 15.52
C PRO A 138 1.56 -7.18 15.09
N ASN A 139 1.73 -6.03 15.72
CA ASN A 139 1.13 -4.78 15.26
C ASN A 139 2.02 -4.20 14.15
N ILE A 140 1.46 -4.02 12.98
CA ILE A 140 2.13 -3.43 11.82
C ILE A 140 1.49 -2.09 11.49
N GLY A 141 2.32 -1.07 11.29
CA GLY A 141 1.90 0.24 10.85
C GLY A 141 2.80 0.79 9.77
N PHE A 142 2.27 1.67 8.96
CA PHE A 142 3.02 2.42 7.95
C PHE A 142 2.90 3.91 8.20
N ASN A 143 3.98 4.65 7.94
CA ASN A 143 3.95 6.10 7.87
C ASN A 143 4.77 6.61 6.68
N TRP A 144 4.47 7.83 6.22
CA TRP A 144 5.16 8.51 5.13
C TRP A 144 5.72 9.87 5.57
N GLY A 145 6.19 9.94 6.83
CA GLY A 145 6.70 11.17 7.45
C GLY A 145 5.64 11.96 8.20
N GLY A 146 4.48 11.37 8.44
CA GLY A 146 3.38 11.92 9.22
C GLY A 146 2.89 10.91 10.27
N ARG A 147 1.57 10.70 10.31
CA ARG A 147 0.92 9.77 11.22
C ARG A 147 1.23 8.31 10.85
N GLU A 148 1.33 7.44 11.84
CA GLU A 148 1.39 5.99 11.63
C GLU A 148 -0.02 5.44 11.39
N TRP A 149 -0.17 4.67 10.33
CA TRP A 149 -1.40 4.01 9.92
C TRP A 149 -1.30 2.52 10.22
N MET A 150 -2.04 2.10 11.25
CA MET A 150 -2.03 0.71 11.70
C MET A 150 -2.87 -0.18 10.79
N ILE A 151 -2.33 -1.35 10.46
CA ILE A 151 -3.07 -2.40 9.78
C ILE A 151 -3.68 -3.33 10.84
N SER A 152 -4.96 -3.63 10.70
CA SER A 152 -5.64 -4.58 11.58
C SER A 152 -4.98 -5.95 11.48
N GLN A 153 -4.70 -6.58 12.62
CA GLN A 153 -4.00 -7.88 12.70
C GLN A 153 -4.62 -8.98 11.84
N ASN A 154 -5.95 -9.00 11.71
CA ASN A 154 -6.68 -9.96 10.90
C ASN A 154 -6.67 -9.67 9.39
N LYS A 155 -5.95 -8.63 8.94
CA LYS A 155 -5.91 -8.22 7.53
C LYS A 155 -4.57 -8.47 6.85
N TRP A 156 -3.50 -8.64 7.61
CA TRP A 156 -2.18 -8.82 7.03
C TRP A 156 -1.60 -10.24 7.25
N ALA A 157 -2.17 -11.00 8.19
CA ALA A 157 -1.80 -12.39 8.42
C ALA A 157 -2.80 -13.32 7.73
N VAL A 158 -2.32 -14.22 6.89
CA VAL A 158 -3.12 -15.28 6.28
C VAL A 158 -2.86 -16.56 7.08
N PRO A 159 -3.90 -17.19 7.67
CA PRO A 159 -3.74 -18.48 8.34
C PRO A 159 -3.23 -19.52 7.33
N VAL A 160 -2.13 -20.18 7.64
CA VAL A 160 -1.70 -21.38 6.92
C VAL A 160 -2.50 -22.55 7.51
N VAL A 161 -3.44 -23.08 6.75
CA VAL A 161 -4.15 -24.31 7.09
C VAL A 161 -3.24 -25.47 6.63
N THR A 162 -2.58 -26.11 7.57
CA THR A 162 -1.95 -27.43 7.31
C THR A 162 -3.08 -28.44 7.06
N MET A 163 -3.17 -28.95 5.85
CA MET A 163 -4.00 -30.11 5.51
C MET A 163 -3.37 -31.39 6.04
#